data_e60f029ab6e7925712a97b43c2e1bf5d
#
_entry.id   e60f029ab6e7925712a97b43c2e1bf5d
#
_cell.length_a   1.000
_cell.length_b   1.000
_cell.length_c   1.000
_cell.angle_alpha   90.00
_cell.angle_beta   90.00
_cell.angle_gamma   90.00
#
_symmetry.space_group_name_H-M   'P 1'
#
loop_
_entity.id
_entity.type
_entity.pdbx_description
1 polymer ?
#
loop_
_entity_poly.entity_id
_entity_poly.type
_entity_poly.pdbx_seq_one_letter_code
_entity_poly.pdbx_strand_id
1 'polypeptide(L)'
;MRYEEYKECDCGWLDKIPSGWSTIPIKRTVKNILTSFIDGDWIESDVITSDGIRYLTTGNVGALEYKEQGHGHISEETFKELNCSEVFPGDMLISRLNEPIGRTCIVPDLGNRIVVAVDNVIYRPDENKYDKRYLMYQMNCLPYTENANFIARGSTMSRISRTMLGSIKLCIPTLQEQQAIASYLDEKCGKINGAIDVQKKKIDLLNELKQTIITNAVTKGLNPDAPMKDSGVEWIGQVPAHWEVMKMNFACKVITDYVASGSFADLRDNVTYLDEPDFAMLVRTADLSQKDKNISRVYINRASYDFLSNSNLYGGEIVLPNIGASIGDVYMVPYGLYDNMSLAPNSIMVKSKTSDEYMYYFFFSKVGRESLNIIGTAAAQGKFNKTELRALRVPIPPSEEQDLIINHIKEKIAPIETQISKANRRIELLNELKQSIITEAVTGKIKVC
;
A
#
# COMPACT_ATOMS: atom_id res chain seq x y z
N MET A 1 15.08 30.63 14.79
CA MET A 1 15.26 31.31 16.09
C MET A 1 14.26 30.72 17.09
N ARG A 2 14.38 31.03 18.40
CA ARG A 2 13.37 30.69 19.42
C ARG A 2 12.63 31.95 19.86
N TYR A 3 11.44 31.79 20.43
CA TYR A 3 10.76 32.89 21.11
C TYR A 3 11.48 33.21 22.43
N GLU A 4 11.36 34.45 22.87
CA GLU A 4 12.05 34.92 24.08
C GLU A 4 11.37 34.38 25.35
N GLU A 5 10.03 34.29 25.34
CA GLU A 5 9.24 33.89 26.49
C GLU A 5 8.18 32.85 26.13
N TYR A 6 7.92 31.95 27.05
CA TYR A 6 6.91 30.91 26.97
C TYR A 6 5.99 30.94 28.18
N LYS A 7 4.75 30.52 28.00
CA LYS A 7 3.77 30.31 29.08
C LYS A 7 3.21 28.89 29.01
N GLU A 8 2.63 28.44 30.10
CA GLU A 8 1.91 27.17 30.16
C GLU A 8 0.77 27.11 29.17
N CYS A 9 0.55 25.96 28.55
CA CYS A 9 -0.49 25.73 27.56
C CYS A 9 -1.63 24.90 28.18
N ASP A 10 -2.84 25.35 28.03
CA ASP A 10 -4.05 24.66 28.49
C ASP A 10 -4.77 23.85 27.39
N CYS A 11 -4.05 23.55 26.30
CA CYS A 11 -4.64 22.82 25.16
C CYS A 11 -4.72 21.30 25.37
N GLY A 12 -4.00 20.75 26.34
CA GLY A 12 -4.02 19.34 26.71
C GLY A 12 -3.05 18.44 25.92
N TRP A 13 -2.40 18.97 24.87
CA TRP A 13 -1.46 18.23 24.02
C TRP A 13 -0.10 18.91 23.85
N LEU A 14 0.08 20.08 24.49
CA LEU A 14 1.35 20.78 24.63
C LEU A 14 1.48 21.31 26.05
N ASP A 15 2.72 21.33 26.56
CA ASP A 15 3.02 21.88 27.88
C ASP A 15 3.14 23.42 27.84
N LYS A 16 3.81 23.93 26.81
CA LYS A 16 4.13 25.36 26.69
C LYS A 16 3.96 25.88 25.29
N ILE A 17 3.57 27.18 25.19
CA ILE A 17 3.48 27.96 23.95
C ILE A 17 4.13 29.33 24.14
N PRO A 18 4.53 30.05 23.06
CA PRO A 18 5.01 31.41 23.16
C PRO A 18 4.03 32.31 23.92
N SER A 19 4.53 33.23 24.76
CA SER A 19 3.71 34.09 25.62
C SER A 19 2.67 34.92 24.87
N GLY A 20 2.99 35.30 23.61
CA GLY A 20 2.09 36.04 22.71
C GLY A 20 0.96 35.20 22.07
N TRP A 21 1.01 33.86 22.18
CA TRP A 21 0.00 33.00 21.59
C TRP A 21 -1.19 32.79 22.53
N SER A 22 -2.34 32.47 21.97
CA SER A 22 -3.56 32.09 22.73
C SER A 22 -4.00 30.67 22.41
N THR A 23 -4.92 30.12 23.17
CA THR A 23 -5.56 28.85 22.88
C THR A 23 -7.04 29.05 22.68
N ILE A 24 -7.62 28.33 21.68
CA ILE A 24 -9.04 28.44 21.37
C ILE A 24 -9.59 27.07 20.93
N PRO A 25 -10.76 26.63 21.39
CA PRO A 25 -11.42 25.44 20.86
C PRO A 25 -11.73 25.56 19.37
N ILE A 26 -11.55 24.47 18.61
CA ILE A 26 -11.80 24.40 17.15
C ILE A 26 -13.17 25.00 16.81
N LYS A 27 -14.22 24.58 17.53
CA LYS A 27 -15.60 25.10 17.31
C LYS A 27 -15.77 26.60 17.49
N ARG A 28 -14.82 27.30 18.10
CA ARG A 28 -14.87 28.77 18.31
C ARG A 28 -14.07 29.52 17.24
N THR A 29 -13.40 28.85 16.34
CA THR A 29 -12.67 29.48 15.25
C THR A 29 -13.56 29.86 14.06
N VAL A 30 -14.81 29.43 14.04
CA VAL A 30 -15.79 29.68 12.99
C VAL A 30 -16.68 30.88 13.32
N LYS A 31 -17.23 31.54 12.30
CA LYS A 31 -18.20 32.63 12.49
C LYS A 31 -19.54 32.12 13.02
N ASN A 32 -20.02 31.01 12.46
CA ASN A 32 -21.29 30.39 12.84
C ASN A 32 -21.13 28.88 12.93
N ILE A 33 -21.28 28.33 14.12
CA ILE A 33 -21.09 26.89 14.35
C ILE A 33 -22.10 26.01 13.61
N LEU A 34 -23.31 26.53 13.36
CA LEU A 34 -24.39 25.78 12.70
C LEU A 34 -24.20 25.61 11.20
N THR A 35 -23.36 26.43 10.57
CA THR A 35 -23.13 26.43 9.12
C THR A 35 -21.66 26.18 8.74
N SER A 36 -20.76 26.27 9.72
CA SER A 36 -19.32 26.28 9.45
C SER A 36 -18.53 25.23 10.23
N PHE A 37 -19.19 24.44 11.09
CA PHE A 37 -18.60 23.28 11.79
C PHE A 37 -19.67 22.19 11.91
N ILE A 38 -19.94 21.51 10.80
CA ILE A 38 -21.07 20.59 10.66
C ILE A 38 -20.58 19.21 10.22
N ASP A 39 -21.31 18.18 10.61
CA ASP A 39 -21.06 16.83 10.10
C ASP A 39 -21.43 16.74 8.63
N GLY A 40 -20.80 15.86 7.88
CA GLY A 40 -21.31 15.41 6.60
C GLY A 40 -22.60 14.60 6.76
N ASP A 41 -23.10 14.07 5.66
CA ASP A 41 -24.42 13.47 5.56
C ASP A 41 -24.36 11.96 5.67
N TRP A 42 -25.44 11.36 6.21
CA TRP A 42 -25.62 9.92 6.26
C TRP A 42 -26.17 9.44 4.91
N ILE A 43 -25.28 8.92 4.06
CA ILE A 43 -25.58 8.45 2.72
C ILE A 43 -25.34 6.95 2.67
N GLU A 44 -26.40 6.17 2.43
CA GLU A 44 -26.35 4.72 2.36
C GLU A 44 -25.88 4.24 0.98
N SER A 45 -25.41 3.02 0.91
CA SER A 45 -24.80 2.48 -0.32
C SER A 45 -25.78 2.28 -1.48
N ASP A 46 -27.06 2.12 -1.19
CA ASP A 46 -28.14 1.91 -2.16
C ASP A 46 -28.51 3.16 -2.97
N VAL A 47 -28.18 4.36 -2.45
CA VAL A 47 -28.40 5.65 -3.14
C VAL A 47 -27.15 6.18 -3.83
N ILE A 48 -26.04 5.42 -3.79
CA ILE A 48 -24.79 5.80 -4.47
C ILE A 48 -24.88 5.45 -5.96
N THR A 49 -24.58 6.44 -6.80
CA THR A 49 -24.61 6.36 -8.27
C THR A 49 -23.20 6.47 -8.86
N SER A 50 -23.09 6.22 -10.17
CA SER A 50 -21.83 6.38 -10.92
C SER A 50 -21.54 7.81 -11.37
N ASP A 51 -22.55 8.67 -11.37
CA ASP A 51 -22.49 10.07 -11.85
C ASP A 51 -23.37 10.98 -10.99
N GLY A 52 -23.21 12.30 -11.13
CA GLY A 52 -23.96 13.30 -10.39
C GLY A 52 -23.08 14.12 -9.43
N ILE A 53 -23.59 14.39 -8.22
CA ILE A 53 -22.89 15.12 -7.16
C ILE A 53 -21.84 14.21 -6.54
N ARG A 54 -20.58 14.65 -6.51
CA ARG A 54 -19.44 13.86 -6.00
C ARG A 54 -19.59 13.57 -4.51
N TYR A 55 -19.56 12.30 -4.13
CA TYR A 55 -19.61 11.84 -2.74
C TYR A 55 -18.20 11.51 -2.23
N LEU A 56 -17.75 12.24 -1.21
CA LEU A 56 -16.45 12.02 -0.56
C LEU A 56 -16.63 11.24 0.73
N THR A 57 -15.69 10.34 0.98
CA THR A 57 -15.61 9.54 2.20
C THR A 57 -14.44 9.97 3.08
N THR A 58 -14.26 9.33 4.25
CA THR A 58 -13.08 9.55 5.11
C THR A 58 -11.76 9.20 4.41
N GLY A 59 -11.81 8.34 3.41
CA GLY A 59 -10.65 7.99 2.60
C GLY A 59 -10.11 9.14 1.74
N ASN A 60 -10.98 10.07 1.34
CA ASN A 60 -10.58 11.26 0.57
C ASN A 60 -9.86 12.31 1.45
N VAL A 61 -10.01 12.25 2.78
CA VAL A 61 -9.35 13.16 3.71
C VAL A 61 -8.00 12.59 4.12
N GLY A 62 -6.93 13.00 3.44
CA GLY A 62 -5.55 12.69 3.82
C GLY A 62 -5.02 13.66 4.89
N ALA A 63 -3.83 13.36 5.43
CA ALA A 63 -3.11 14.30 6.29
C ALA A 63 -2.44 15.37 5.43
N LEU A 64 -2.88 16.61 5.53
CA LEU A 64 -2.43 17.79 4.75
C LEU A 64 -2.86 17.79 3.27
N GLU A 65 -3.47 16.76 2.75
CA GLU A 65 -3.79 16.64 1.33
C GLU A 65 -5.14 15.98 1.10
N TYR A 66 -5.83 16.40 0.07
CA TYR A 66 -6.96 15.67 -0.49
C TYR A 66 -6.45 14.45 -1.25
N LYS A 67 -7.14 13.32 -1.12
CA LYS A 67 -6.85 12.10 -1.86
C LYS A 67 -7.96 11.78 -2.83
N GLU A 68 -7.65 11.72 -4.11
CA GLU A 68 -8.61 11.23 -5.10
C GLU A 68 -8.71 9.72 -4.98
N GLN A 69 -9.84 9.25 -4.46
CA GLN A 69 -10.17 7.82 -4.39
C GLN A 69 -11.68 7.58 -4.32
N GLY A 70 -12.10 6.41 -4.77
CA GLY A 70 -13.51 6.09 -4.92
C GLY A 70 -14.16 6.89 -6.07
N HIS A 71 -15.33 6.45 -6.51
CA HIS A 71 -16.05 7.05 -7.64
C HIS A 71 -17.56 7.22 -7.31
N GLY A 72 -17.91 7.30 -6.03
CA GLY A 72 -19.29 7.45 -5.60
C GLY A 72 -19.82 8.85 -5.92
N HIS A 73 -21.08 8.91 -6.33
CA HIS A 73 -21.86 10.12 -6.54
C HIS A 73 -23.24 9.93 -5.94
N ILE A 74 -24.02 10.99 -5.86
CA ILE A 74 -25.46 10.93 -5.55
C ILE A 74 -26.24 11.77 -6.55
N SER A 75 -27.54 11.46 -6.72
CA SER A 75 -28.41 12.24 -7.60
C SER A 75 -28.78 13.58 -6.97
N GLU A 76 -29.27 14.52 -7.79
CA GLU A 76 -29.86 15.77 -7.31
C GLU A 76 -31.12 15.55 -6.46
N GLU A 77 -31.85 14.48 -6.72
CA GLU A 77 -33.03 14.08 -5.95
C GLU A 77 -32.61 13.64 -4.54
N THR A 78 -31.65 12.71 -4.44
CA THR A 78 -31.08 12.25 -3.17
C THR A 78 -30.50 13.42 -2.36
N PHE A 79 -29.81 14.35 -3.03
CA PHE A 79 -29.28 15.55 -2.37
C PHE A 79 -30.36 16.36 -1.69
N LYS A 80 -31.50 16.55 -2.36
CA LYS A 80 -32.65 17.32 -1.83
C LYS A 80 -33.40 16.55 -0.73
N GLU A 81 -33.64 15.26 -0.96
CA GLU A 81 -34.36 14.40 -0.01
C GLU A 81 -33.63 14.28 1.33
N LEU A 82 -32.33 14.06 1.28
CA LEU A 82 -31.48 13.98 2.48
C LEU A 82 -31.11 15.36 3.04
N ASN A 83 -31.45 16.45 2.35
CA ASN A 83 -31.07 17.82 2.71
C ASN A 83 -29.56 17.94 2.96
N CYS A 84 -28.77 17.41 2.04
CA CYS A 84 -27.33 17.28 2.18
C CYS A 84 -26.63 18.65 2.28
N SER A 85 -25.53 18.67 3.00
CA SER A 85 -24.64 19.84 3.16
C SER A 85 -23.60 19.85 2.02
N GLU A 86 -23.63 20.90 1.21
CA GLU A 86 -22.67 21.06 0.12
C GLU A 86 -21.28 21.47 0.62
N VAL A 87 -20.25 20.84 0.09
CA VAL A 87 -18.84 21.17 0.30
C VAL A 87 -18.33 22.00 -0.87
N PHE A 88 -17.66 23.09 -0.60
CA PHE A 88 -17.13 23.98 -1.61
C PHE A 88 -15.61 23.85 -1.74
N PRO A 89 -15.04 24.12 -2.94
CA PRO A 89 -13.60 24.27 -3.09
C PRO A 89 -13.02 25.26 -2.07
N GLY A 90 -11.98 24.85 -1.38
CA GLY A 90 -11.37 25.64 -0.29
C GLY A 90 -11.95 25.38 1.10
N ASP A 91 -13.03 24.61 1.26
CA ASP A 91 -13.47 24.12 2.56
C ASP A 91 -12.43 23.17 3.15
N MET A 92 -12.32 23.13 4.45
CA MET A 92 -11.53 22.12 5.16
C MET A 92 -12.44 20.95 5.53
N LEU A 93 -11.93 19.73 5.36
CA LEU A 93 -12.56 18.52 5.88
C LEU A 93 -11.71 17.94 7.00
N ILE A 94 -12.36 17.48 8.06
CA ILE A 94 -11.72 16.81 9.20
C ILE A 94 -12.29 15.41 9.33
N SER A 95 -11.45 14.38 9.25
CA SER A 95 -11.87 12.99 9.43
C SER A 95 -12.02 12.66 10.92
N ARG A 96 -13.18 12.10 11.29
CA ARG A 96 -13.49 11.66 12.66
C ARG A 96 -13.26 10.17 12.90
N LEU A 97 -12.94 9.44 11.83
CA LEU A 97 -12.85 7.99 11.84
C LEU A 97 -11.50 7.53 11.28
N ASN A 98 -10.98 6.42 11.81
CA ASN A 98 -9.71 5.80 11.43
C ASN A 98 -8.48 6.69 11.67
N GLU A 99 -7.38 6.08 12.05
CA GLU A 99 -6.15 6.78 12.34
C GLU A 99 -5.46 7.37 11.08
N PRO A 100 -4.85 8.54 11.21
CA PRO A 100 -4.88 9.45 12.36
C PRO A 100 -6.21 10.22 12.44
N ILE A 101 -6.88 10.15 13.59
CA ILE A 101 -8.13 10.87 13.85
C ILE A 101 -7.87 12.37 13.92
N GLY A 102 -8.80 13.15 13.39
CA GLY A 102 -8.66 14.61 13.34
C GLY A 102 -7.80 15.11 12.20
N ARG A 103 -7.27 14.22 11.36
CA ARG A 103 -6.54 14.63 10.16
C ARG A 103 -7.42 15.49 9.25
N THR A 104 -6.81 16.47 8.62
CA THR A 104 -7.56 17.45 7.83
C THR A 104 -6.87 17.79 6.52
N CYS A 105 -7.67 18.12 5.53
CA CYS A 105 -7.22 18.64 4.24
C CYS A 105 -8.08 19.82 3.79
N ILE A 106 -7.61 20.56 2.80
CA ILE A 106 -8.39 21.57 2.06
C ILE A 106 -8.88 20.91 0.77
N VAL A 107 -10.16 21.03 0.48
CA VAL A 107 -10.78 20.45 -0.72
C VAL A 107 -10.39 21.28 -1.95
N PRO A 108 -9.79 20.65 -2.99
CA PRO A 108 -9.51 21.33 -4.25
C PRO A 108 -10.79 21.55 -5.06
N ASP A 109 -10.70 22.32 -6.13
CA ASP A 109 -11.76 22.37 -7.13
C ASP A 109 -11.78 21.04 -7.91
N LEU A 110 -12.88 20.30 -7.76
CA LEU A 110 -13.09 19.02 -8.46
C LEU A 110 -13.95 19.18 -9.73
N GLY A 111 -14.38 20.40 -10.05
CA GLY A 111 -15.24 20.70 -11.21
C GLY A 111 -16.69 20.23 -11.05
N ASN A 112 -17.08 19.65 -9.90
CA ASN A 112 -18.40 19.13 -9.60
C ASN A 112 -18.90 19.65 -8.25
N ARG A 113 -20.22 19.58 -8.02
CA ARG A 113 -20.77 19.72 -6.66
C ARG A 113 -20.33 18.55 -5.80
N ILE A 114 -20.16 18.81 -4.51
CA ILE A 114 -19.54 17.86 -3.57
C ILE A 114 -20.41 17.74 -2.33
N VAL A 115 -20.60 16.50 -1.87
CA VAL A 115 -21.11 16.14 -0.55
C VAL A 115 -20.14 15.20 0.15
N VAL A 116 -20.21 15.09 1.47
CA VAL A 116 -19.25 14.30 2.25
C VAL A 116 -19.95 13.42 3.28
N ALA A 117 -19.38 12.23 3.52
CA ALA A 117 -19.87 11.27 4.50
C ALA A 117 -19.89 11.83 5.92
N VAL A 118 -20.84 11.37 6.73
CA VAL A 118 -21.11 11.77 8.12
C VAL A 118 -19.90 11.70 9.06
N ASP A 119 -18.92 10.86 8.76
CA ASP A 119 -17.69 10.74 9.55
C ASP A 119 -16.61 11.79 9.22
N ASN A 120 -16.96 12.77 8.42
CA ASN A 120 -16.16 13.97 8.19
C ASN A 120 -16.91 15.19 8.72
N VAL A 121 -16.13 16.16 9.18
CA VAL A 121 -16.65 17.50 9.54
C VAL A 121 -16.28 18.47 8.44
N ILE A 122 -17.26 19.22 7.95
CA ILE A 122 -17.06 20.38 7.09
C ILE A 122 -16.68 21.56 8.02
N TYR A 123 -15.47 22.10 7.80
CA TYR A 123 -14.90 23.10 8.66
C TYR A 123 -14.52 24.37 7.88
N ARG A 124 -15.15 25.52 8.23
CA ARG A 124 -14.99 26.82 7.59
C ARG A 124 -14.58 27.84 8.64
N PRO A 125 -13.28 27.99 8.94
CA PRO A 125 -12.79 28.96 9.91
C PRO A 125 -13.10 30.41 9.47
N ASP A 126 -13.15 31.36 10.43
CA ASP A 126 -13.23 32.77 10.13
C ASP A 126 -11.91 33.28 9.56
N GLU A 127 -11.78 33.32 8.23
CA GLU A 127 -10.56 33.72 7.53
C GLU A 127 -10.09 35.14 7.80
N ASN A 128 -10.92 36.00 8.44
CA ASN A 128 -10.48 37.33 8.93
C ASN A 128 -9.58 37.20 10.18
N LYS A 129 -9.55 36.05 10.84
CA LYS A 129 -8.81 35.82 12.09
C LYS A 129 -7.85 34.65 12.01
N TYR A 130 -8.12 33.70 11.12
CA TYR A 130 -7.42 32.42 11.05
C TYR A 130 -7.00 32.08 9.63
N ASP A 131 -5.72 31.79 9.41
CA ASP A 131 -5.22 31.23 8.15
C ASP A 131 -5.51 29.71 8.12
N LYS A 132 -6.33 29.26 7.17
CA LYS A 132 -6.73 27.87 7.06
C LYS A 132 -5.57 26.89 6.81
N ARG A 133 -4.49 27.33 6.14
CA ARG A 133 -3.28 26.50 5.93
C ARG A 133 -2.55 26.30 7.25
N TYR A 134 -2.43 27.35 8.06
CA TYR A 134 -1.87 27.24 9.41
C TYR A 134 -2.66 26.25 10.27
N LEU A 135 -4.00 26.36 10.28
CA LEU A 135 -4.86 25.45 11.00
C LEU A 135 -4.72 24.01 10.49
N MET A 136 -4.65 23.82 9.16
CA MET A 136 -4.42 22.52 8.55
C MET A 136 -3.09 21.91 9.02
N TYR A 137 -2.00 22.67 9.01
CA TYR A 137 -0.72 22.19 9.51
C TYR A 137 -0.78 21.85 10.99
N GLN A 138 -1.40 22.65 11.81
CA GLN A 138 -1.51 22.39 13.24
C GLN A 138 -2.35 21.15 13.54
N MET A 139 -3.46 20.96 12.83
CA MET A 139 -4.34 19.80 13.00
C MET A 139 -3.79 18.50 12.39
N ASN A 140 -2.64 18.56 11.73
CA ASN A 140 -1.91 17.39 11.22
C ASN A 140 -0.53 17.22 11.89
N CYS A 141 -0.18 18.03 12.89
CA CYS A 141 1.05 17.80 13.65
C CYS A 141 0.89 16.60 14.59
N LEU A 142 1.99 15.90 14.85
CA LEU A 142 1.97 14.66 15.62
C LEU A 142 1.33 14.81 17.01
N PRO A 143 1.67 15.83 17.87
CA PRO A 143 1.05 15.94 19.18
C PRO A 143 -0.47 16.15 19.15
N TYR A 144 -0.98 16.88 18.16
CA TYR A 144 -2.43 17.06 18.01
C TYR A 144 -3.13 15.76 17.60
N THR A 145 -2.59 15.02 16.63
CA THR A 145 -3.20 13.77 16.17
C THR A 145 -3.12 12.66 17.23
N GLU A 146 -2.04 12.58 17.99
CA GLU A 146 -1.92 11.68 19.15
C GLU A 146 -2.97 11.99 20.21
N ASN A 147 -3.17 13.27 20.54
CA ASN A 147 -4.22 13.68 21.46
C ASN A 147 -5.63 13.37 20.93
N ALA A 148 -5.90 13.61 19.65
CA ALA A 148 -7.19 13.29 19.04
C ALA A 148 -7.47 11.79 19.07
N ASN A 149 -6.46 10.96 18.78
CA ASN A 149 -6.54 9.50 18.88
C ASN A 149 -6.78 9.05 20.33
N PHE A 150 -6.11 9.66 21.31
CA PHE A 150 -6.28 9.34 22.74
C PHE A 150 -7.70 9.67 23.24
N ILE A 151 -8.29 10.77 22.77
CA ILE A 151 -9.65 11.18 23.12
C ILE A 151 -10.71 10.29 22.44
N ALA A 152 -10.39 9.72 21.28
CA ALA A 152 -11.29 8.89 20.51
C ALA A 152 -11.65 7.59 21.25
N ARG A 153 -12.84 7.04 20.98
CA ARG A 153 -13.36 5.83 21.63
C ARG A 153 -13.78 4.81 20.56
N GLY A 154 -13.67 3.55 20.89
CA GLY A 154 -14.12 2.41 20.08
C GLY A 154 -13.10 1.26 20.10
N SER A 155 -13.59 0.02 20.22
CA SER A 155 -12.73 -1.18 20.27
C SER A 155 -12.33 -1.70 18.90
N THR A 156 -13.18 -1.51 17.89
CA THR A 156 -12.97 -2.04 16.53
C THR A 156 -12.63 -0.92 15.53
N MET A 157 -13.23 0.27 15.71
CA MET A 157 -12.97 1.46 14.92
C MET A 157 -12.96 2.68 15.85
N SER A 158 -11.79 3.28 16.03
CA SER A 158 -11.67 4.49 16.84
C SER A 158 -12.38 5.67 16.15
N ARG A 159 -13.26 6.34 16.87
CA ARG A 159 -14.07 7.47 16.40
C ARG A 159 -14.14 8.58 17.43
N ILE A 160 -14.03 9.84 16.99
CA ILE A 160 -14.26 11.02 17.81
C ILE A 160 -15.60 11.67 17.47
N SER A 161 -16.37 12.09 18.48
CA SER A 161 -17.59 12.85 18.21
C SER A 161 -17.25 14.29 17.78
N ARG A 162 -18.12 14.92 16.97
CA ARG A 162 -17.94 16.33 16.58
C ARG A 162 -17.81 17.25 17.79
N THR A 163 -18.56 17.00 18.85
CA THR A 163 -18.52 17.80 20.09
C THR A 163 -17.16 17.71 20.76
N MET A 164 -16.57 16.51 20.87
CA MET A 164 -15.24 16.31 21.46
C MET A 164 -14.17 16.92 20.56
N LEU A 165 -14.19 16.64 19.26
CA LEU A 165 -13.28 17.23 18.28
C LEU A 165 -13.32 18.76 18.35
N GLY A 166 -14.51 19.36 18.32
CA GLY A 166 -14.69 20.81 18.40
C GLY A 166 -14.25 21.45 19.73
N SER A 167 -14.04 20.64 20.77
CA SER A 167 -13.56 21.09 22.08
C SER A 167 -12.03 21.03 22.22
N ILE A 168 -11.33 20.34 21.32
CA ILE A 168 -9.85 20.37 21.28
C ILE A 168 -9.42 21.82 21.02
N LYS A 169 -8.49 22.30 21.84
CA LYS A 169 -7.96 23.66 21.71
C LYS A 169 -6.79 23.69 20.74
N LEU A 170 -6.76 24.70 19.89
CA LEU A 170 -5.67 25.02 18.99
C LEU A 170 -4.84 26.18 19.56
N CYS A 171 -3.55 26.22 19.24
CA CYS A 171 -2.63 27.31 19.62
C CYS A 171 -2.63 28.35 18.49
N ILE A 172 -2.94 29.59 18.84
CA ILE A 172 -3.25 30.65 17.86
C ILE A 172 -2.32 31.86 18.06
N PRO A 173 -1.35 32.09 17.17
CA PRO A 173 -0.61 33.34 17.04
C PRO A 173 -1.46 34.46 16.41
N THR A 174 -0.85 35.62 16.18
CA THR A 174 -1.47 36.66 15.35
C THR A 174 -1.71 36.17 13.93
N LEU A 175 -2.70 36.71 13.21
CA LEU A 175 -3.00 36.32 11.83
C LEU A 175 -1.79 36.46 10.90
N GLN A 176 -1.02 37.53 11.07
CA GLN A 176 0.20 37.78 10.31
C GLN A 176 1.25 36.65 10.56
N GLU A 177 1.40 36.22 11.80
CA GLU A 177 2.30 35.15 12.17
C GLU A 177 1.79 33.79 11.67
N GLN A 178 0.48 33.51 11.73
CA GLN A 178 -0.12 32.31 11.12
C GLN A 178 0.22 32.22 9.63
N GLN A 179 0.04 33.34 8.88
CA GLN A 179 0.35 33.40 7.45
C GLN A 179 1.85 33.19 7.16
N ALA A 180 2.73 33.75 8.00
CA ALA A 180 4.16 33.56 7.87
C ALA A 180 4.57 32.09 8.11
N ILE A 181 4.03 31.47 9.17
CA ILE A 181 4.26 30.05 9.49
C ILE A 181 3.72 29.17 8.36
N ALA A 182 2.50 29.40 7.87
CA ALA A 182 1.91 28.65 6.77
C ALA A 182 2.77 28.73 5.50
N SER A 183 3.21 29.95 5.12
CA SER A 183 4.04 30.15 3.94
C SER A 183 5.42 29.49 4.07
N TYR A 184 6.04 29.53 5.25
CA TYR A 184 7.27 28.82 5.55
C TYR A 184 7.09 27.30 5.40
N LEU A 185 5.98 26.75 5.94
CA LEU A 185 5.69 25.32 5.86
C LEU A 185 5.36 24.89 4.44
N ASP A 186 4.61 25.69 3.66
CA ASP A 186 4.33 25.42 2.25
C ASP A 186 5.65 25.31 1.46
N GLU A 187 6.61 26.22 1.68
CA GLU A 187 7.92 26.16 1.02
C GLU A 187 8.72 24.92 1.44
N LYS A 188 8.83 24.66 2.74
CA LYS A 188 9.64 23.56 3.27
C LYS A 188 9.05 22.19 2.93
N CYS A 189 7.74 22.03 3.15
CA CYS A 189 7.04 20.77 2.81
C CYS A 189 7.02 20.54 1.30
N GLY A 190 6.87 21.57 0.48
CA GLY A 190 6.97 21.46 -0.97
C GLY A 190 8.33 20.93 -1.43
N LYS A 191 9.44 21.47 -0.88
CA LYS A 191 10.80 20.99 -1.16
C LYS A 191 10.99 19.53 -0.73
N ILE A 192 10.48 19.16 0.46
CA ILE A 192 10.57 17.77 0.97
C ILE A 192 9.73 16.83 0.09
N ASN A 193 8.51 17.20 -0.27
CA ASN A 193 7.66 16.38 -1.15
C ASN A 193 8.33 16.18 -2.52
N GLY A 194 8.92 17.23 -3.13
CA GLY A 194 9.69 17.11 -4.35
C GLY A 194 10.88 16.15 -4.22
N ALA A 195 11.59 16.17 -3.08
CA ALA A 195 12.67 15.23 -2.82
C ALA A 195 12.17 13.78 -2.65
N ILE A 196 11.00 13.58 -2.03
CA ILE A 196 10.34 12.26 -1.93
C ILE A 196 9.97 11.74 -3.31
N ASP A 197 9.38 12.57 -4.17
CA ASP A 197 8.97 12.18 -5.52
C ASP A 197 10.18 11.80 -6.40
N VAL A 198 11.31 12.48 -6.24
CA VAL A 198 12.57 12.09 -6.90
C VAL A 198 13.02 10.69 -6.42
N GLN A 199 12.92 10.38 -5.11
CA GLN A 199 13.28 9.05 -4.62
C GLN A 199 12.31 7.96 -5.13
N LYS A 200 11.01 8.22 -5.19
CA LYS A 200 10.02 7.29 -5.76
C LYS A 200 10.32 6.98 -7.23
N LYS A 201 10.52 8.01 -8.05
CA LYS A 201 10.92 7.83 -9.46
C LYS A 201 12.23 7.04 -9.60
N LYS A 202 13.19 7.28 -8.70
CA LYS A 202 14.44 6.50 -8.68
C LYS A 202 14.18 5.02 -8.41
N ILE A 203 13.29 4.69 -7.46
CA ILE A 203 12.91 3.31 -7.14
C ILE A 203 12.26 2.66 -8.36
N ASP A 204 11.34 3.35 -9.04
CA ASP A 204 10.67 2.83 -10.25
C ASP A 204 11.68 2.49 -11.35
N LEU A 205 12.58 3.40 -11.66
CA LEU A 205 13.65 3.17 -12.66
C LEU A 205 14.59 2.03 -12.27
N LEU A 206 14.93 1.88 -10.99
CA LEU A 206 15.75 0.78 -10.50
C LEU A 206 15.02 -0.56 -10.61
N ASN A 207 13.71 -0.60 -10.38
CA ASN A 207 12.90 -1.79 -10.59
C ASN A 207 12.78 -2.16 -12.06
N GLU A 208 12.64 -1.19 -12.97
CA GLU A 208 12.65 -1.42 -14.41
C GLU A 208 14.02 -1.96 -14.88
N LEU A 209 15.12 -1.38 -14.38
CA LEU A 209 16.46 -1.87 -14.67
C LEU A 209 16.66 -3.30 -14.18
N LYS A 210 16.22 -3.62 -12.95
CA LYS A 210 16.25 -4.98 -12.40
C LYS A 210 15.48 -5.96 -13.30
N GLN A 211 14.26 -5.60 -13.72
CA GLN A 211 13.46 -6.43 -14.64
C GLN A 211 14.13 -6.62 -16.00
N THR A 212 14.77 -5.59 -16.53
CA THR A 212 15.48 -5.65 -17.81
C THR A 212 16.69 -6.59 -17.73
N ILE A 213 17.50 -6.50 -16.66
CA ILE A 213 18.66 -7.37 -16.44
C ILE A 213 18.20 -8.84 -16.37
N ILE A 214 17.20 -9.12 -15.54
CA ILE A 214 16.67 -10.49 -15.37
C ILE A 214 16.11 -11.00 -16.69
N THR A 215 15.25 -10.23 -17.36
CA THR A 215 14.60 -10.64 -18.61
C THR A 215 15.64 -10.94 -19.69
N ASN A 216 16.63 -10.07 -19.88
CA ASN A 216 17.68 -10.32 -20.88
C ASN A 216 18.49 -11.58 -20.53
N ALA A 217 18.88 -11.75 -19.28
CA ALA A 217 19.68 -12.91 -18.87
C ALA A 217 18.95 -14.24 -19.09
N VAL A 218 17.64 -14.31 -18.76
CA VAL A 218 16.84 -15.56 -18.88
C VAL A 218 16.25 -15.81 -20.27
N THR A 219 16.35 -14.84 -21.20
CA THR A 219 15.85 -15.01 -22.59
C THR A 219 16.94 -14.93 -23.63
N LYS A 220 18.01 -14.15 -23.43
CA LYS A 220 19.08 -13.92 -24.39
C LYS A 220 20.43 -14.48 -23.95
N GLY A 221 20.54 -14.97 -22.72
CA GLY A 221 21.80 -15.41 -22.14
C GLY A 221 22.75 -14.26 -21.84
N LEU A 222 24.01 -14.59 -21.63
CA LEU A 222 25.04 -13.62 -21.24
C LEU A 222 25.98 -13.23 -22.39
N ASN A 223 26.01 -14.02 -23.48
CA ASN A 223 26.86 -13.73 -24.65
C ASN A 223 26.05 -12.93 -25.68
N PRO A 224 26.35 -11.63 -25.89
CA PRO A 224 25.63 -10.79 -26.85
C PRO A 224 25.85 -11.23 -28.33
N ASP A 225 26.92 -11.96 -28.62
CA ASP A 225 27.27 -12.45 -29.95
C ASP A 225 26.77 -13.87 -30.25
N ALA A 226 25.98 -14.46 -29.31
CA ALA A 226 25.45 -15.79 -29.52
C ALA A 226 24.47 -15.83 -30.70
N PRO A 227 24.56 -16.83 -31.60
CA PRO A 227 23.54 -17.04 -32.62
C PRO A 227 22.18 -17.22 -31.98
N MET A 228 21.15 -16.54 -32.52
CA MET A 228 19.80 -16.56 -32.02
C MET A 228 18.90 -17.39 -32.93
N LYS A 229 17.83 -17.99 -32.33
CA LYS A 229 16.76 -18.65 -33.08
C LYS A 229 15.38 -18.19 -32.51
N ASP A 230 14.35 -18.29 -33.34
CA ASP A 230 13.00 -18.10 -32.91
C ASP A 230 12.62 -19.21 -31.90
N SER A 231 12.09 -18.80 -30.74
CA SER A 231 11.63 -19.72 -29.71
C SER A 231 10.36 -20.50 -30.10
N GLY A 232 9.64 -20.04 -31.13
CA GLY A 232 8.31 -20.53 -31.48
C GLY A 232 7.23 -20.12 -30.45
N VAL A 233 7.51 -19.09 -29.65
CA VAL A 233 6.59 -18.51 -28.66
C VAL A 233 6.64 -16.99 -28.78
N GLU A 234 5.54 -16.37 -29.20
CA GLU A 234 5.48 -14.96 -29.58
C GLU A 234 6.06 -14.00 -28.51
N TRP A 235 5.64 -14.18 -27.25
CA TRP A 235 6.06 -13.30 -26.14
C TRP A 235 7.49 -13.57 -25.61
N ILE A 236 8.08 -14.70 -25.94
CA ILE A 236 9.52 -14.99 -25.66
C ILE A 236 10.39 -14.40 -26.76
N GLY A 237 9.95 -14.51 -28.00
CA GLY A 237 10.68 -14.05 -29.17
C GLY A 237 11.93 -14.93 -29.46
N GLN A 238 13.09 -14.30 -29.60
CA GLN A 238 14.34 -15.00 -29.90
C GLN A 238 15.08 -15.44 -28.64
N VAL A 239 15.70 -16.62 -28.71
CA VAL A 239 16.57 -17.19 -27.67
C VAL A 239 17.89 -17.69 -28.31
N PRO A 240 18.98 -17.87 -27.54
CA PRO A 240 20.21 -18.45 -28.05
C PRO A 240 19.96 -19.78 -28.76
N ALA A 241 20.59 -19.97 -29.95
CA ALA A 241 20.31 -21.11 -30.81
C ALA A 241 20.58 -22.47 -30.18
N HIS A 242 21.52 -22.52 -29.22
CA HIS A 242 21.88 -23.72 -28.46
C HIS A 242 20.94 -24.04 -27.28
N TRP A 243 20.03 -23.11 -26.89
CA TRP A 243 19.06 -23.38 -25.84
C TRP A 243 17.93 -24.28 -26.34
N GLU A 244 17.37 -25.07 -25.43
CA GLU A 244 16.14 -25.80 -25.70
C GLU A 244 14.92 -25.01 -25.30
N VAL A 245 13.85 -25.06 -26.11
CA VAL A 245 12.53 -24.50 -25.76
C VAL A 245 11.56 -25.65 -25.61
N MET A 246 11.21 -25.98 -24.39
CA MET A 246 10.41 -27.15 -24.08
C MET A 246 9.21 -26.82 -23.20
N LYS A 247 8.24 -27.74 -23.16
CA LYS A 247 7.07 -27.61 -22.26
C LYS A 247 7.52 -27.79 -20.82
N MET A 248 6.87 -27.05 -19.88
CA MET A 248 7.08 -27.17 -18.44
C MET A 248 6.99 -28.60 -17.92
N ASN A 249 6.11 -29.42 -18.51
CA ASN A 249 5.99 -30.84 -18.16
C ASN A 249 7.31 -31.63 -18.35
N PHE A 250 8.16 -31.22 -19.29
CA PHE A 250 9.46 -31.83 -19.52
C PHE A 250 10.58 -31.17 -18.73
N ALA A 251 10.45 -29.87 -18.43
CA ALA A 251 11.42 -29.09 -17.68
C ALA A 251 11.34 -29.32 -16.16
N CYS A 252 10.22 -29.77 -15.64
CA CYS A 252 9.97 -29.89 -14.19
C CYS A 252 9.90 -31.33 -13.73
N LYS A 253 10.35 -31.58 -12.49
CA LYS A 253 10.15 -32.84 -11.74
C LYS A 253 8.74 -32.88 -11.15
N VAL A 254 8.29 -31.76 -10.59
CA VAL A 254 7.01 -31.65 -9.89
C VAL A 254 6.28 -30.41 -10.38
N ILE A 255 5.02 -30.55 -10.72
CA ILE A 255 4.02 -29.50 -10.88
C ILE A 255 2.77 -30.00 -10.18
N THR A 256 2.50 -29.49 -8.98
CA THR A 256 1.43 -29.95 -8.11
C THR A 256 0.73 -28.78 -7.41
N ASP A 257 -0.43 -29.03 -6.83
CA ASP A 257 -1.22 -28.08 -6.07
C ASP A 257 -1.83 -28.74 -4.83
N TYR A 258 -2.49 -27.95 -4.01
CA TYR A 258 -3.18 -28.40 -2.80
C TYR A 258 -4.20 -29.53 -3.06
N VAL A 259 -4.94 -29.47 -4.18
CA VAL A 259 -5.96 -30.48 -4.54
C VAL A 259 -5.37 -31.78 -5.12
N ALA A 260 -4.06 -31.91 -5.21
CA ALA A 260 -3.42 -33.16 -5.64
C ALA A 260 -3.58 -34.32 -4.63
N SER A 261 -3.98 -34.02 -3.39
CA SER A 261 -4.17 -35.00 -2.33
C SER A 261 -5.60 -35.55 -2.22
N GLY A 262 -6.58 -34.99 -2.96
CA GLY A 262 -7.95 -35.49 -2.93
C GLY A 262 -8.96 -34.47 -3.49
N SER A 263 -10.24 -34.84 -3.51
CA SER A 263 -11.34 -33.96 -3.86
C SER A 263 -11.55 -32.89 -2.80
N PHE A 264 -12.32 -31.84 -3.11
CA PHE A 264 -12.65 -30.82 -2.10
C PHE A 264 -13.37 -31.38 -0.87
N ALA A 265 -14.13 -32.46 -1.02
CA ALA A 265 -14.75 -33.15 0.10
C ALA A 265 -13.69 -33.88 0.97
N ASP A 266 -12.76 -34.61 0.35
CA ASP A 266 -11.67 -35.29 1.07
C ASP A 266 -10.79 -34.27 1.82
N LEU A 267 -10.47 -33.12 1.19
CA LEU A 267 -9.67 -32.07 1.80
C LEU A 267 -10.39 -31.47 3.02
N ARG A 268 -11.70 -31.18 2.91
CA ARG A 268 -12.49 -30.65 4.02
C ARG A 268 -12.53 -31.64 5.21
N ASP A 269 -12.63 -32.91 4.92
CA ASP A 269 -12.82 -33.94 5.95
C ASP A 269 -11.49 -34.37 6.62
N ASN A 270 -10.33 -34.17 5.95
CA ASN A 270 -9.02 -34.60 6.42
C ASN A 270 -8.06 -33.45 6.79
N VAL A 271 -8.37 -32.20 6.45
CA VAL A 271 -7.49 -31.06 6.75
C VAL A 271 -8.14 -30.12 7.75
N THR A 272 -7.54 -30.02 8.93
CA THR A 272 -7.95 -29.08 9.98
C THR A 272 -7.03 -27.88 10.01
N TYR A 273 -7.61 -26.68 9.81
CA TYR A 273 -6.89 -25.40 9.92
C TYR A 273 -6.85 -24.96 11.38
N LEU A 274 -5.68 -24.49 11.82
CA LEU A 274 -5.40 -24.04 13.17
C LEU A 274 -4.79 -22.63 13.12
N ASP A 275 -5.23 -21.77 14.01
CA ASP A 275 -4.71 -20.41 14.16
C ASP A 275 -3.44 -20.35 15.04
N GLU A 276 -3.24 -21.38 15.89
CA GLU A 276 -2.08 -21.49 16.76
C GLU A 276 -1.03 -22.44 16.15
N PRO A 277 0.27 -22.22 16.41
CA PRO A 277 1.35 -23.08 15.94
C PRO A 277 1.14 -24.55 16.29
N ASP A 278 1.29 -25.43 15.29
CA ASP A 278 1.14 -26.89 15.41
C ASP A 278 2.18 -27.59 14.53
N PHE A 279 1.97 -28.85 14.18
CA PHE A 279 2.94 -29.74 13.52
C PHE A 279 3.49 -29.13 12.19
N ALA A 280 2.65 -28.54 11.37
CA ALA A 280 3.08 -27.93 10.09
C ALA A 280 2.42 -26.58 9.81
N MET A 281 3.13 -25.74 9.07
CA MET A 281 2.59 -24.48 8.55
C MET A 281 1.98 -24.70 7.16
N LEU A 282 0.76 -24.21 6.96
CA LEU A 282 0.10 -24.16 5.66
C LEU A 282 0.51 -22.86 4.95
N VAL A 283 1.46 -22.95 4.02
CA VAL A 283 2.10 -21.80 3.38
C VAL A 283 1.21 -21.22 2.28
N ARG A 284 0.74 -20.01 2.52
CA ARG A 284 -0.04 -19.20 1.56
C ARG A 284 0.88 -18.23 0.82
N THR A 285 0.46 -17.76 -0.33
CA THR A 285 1.18 -16.70 -1.07
C THR A 285 1.33 -15.41 -0.26
N ALA A 286 0.38 -15.12 0.63
CA ALA A 286 0.47 -13.99 1.57
C ALA A 286 1.65 -14.15 2.55
N ASP A 287 1.93 -15.37 3.03
CA ASP A 287 3.03 -15.64 3.94
C ASP A 287 4.40 -15.54 3.27
N LEU A 288 4.45 -15.70 1.95
CA LEU A 288 5.65 -15.53 1.11
C LEU A 288 5.83 -14.08 0.63
N SER A 289 4.76 -13.31 0.65
CA SER A 289 4.79 -11.89 0.27
C SER A 289 5.31 -11.06 1.44
N GLN A 290 6.32 -10.21 1.20
CA GLN A 290 6.83 -9.28 2.21
C GLN A 290 5.96 -8.01 2.37
N LYS A 291 4.79 -7.96 1.73
CA LYS A 291 3.93 -6.76 1.70
C LYS A 291 3.26 -6.46 3.04
N ASP A 292 2.94 -7.49 3.82
CA ASP A 292 2.33 -7.33 5.13
C ASP A 292 3.03 -8.23 6.16
N LYS A 293 3.58 -7.61 7.21
CA LYS A 293 4.32 -8.31 8.28
C LYS A 293 3.41 -8.82 9.41
N ASN A 294 2.13 -8.42 9.41
CA ASN A 294 1.19 -8.72 10.50
C ASN A 294 0.15 -9.79 10.10
N ILE A 295 0.43 -10.61 9.08
CA ILE A 295 -0.48 -11.66 8.66
C ILE A 295 -0.48 -12.78 9.69
N SER A 296 -1.66 -13.15 10.21
CA SER A 296 -1.84 -14.36 11.02
C SER A 296 -1.53 -15.60 10.16
N ARG A 297 -0.62 -16.44 10.62
CA ARG A 297 -0.26 -17.69 9.95
C ARG A 297 -1.32 -18.76 10.18
N VAL A 298 -1.38 -19.73 9.28
CA VAL A 298 -2.28 -20.89 9.41
C VAL A 298 -1.44 -22.15 9.57
N TYR A 299 -1.86 -23.00 10.49
CA TYR A 299 -1.17 -24.25 10.80
C TYR A 299 -2.09 -25.45 10.59
N ILE A 300 -1.51 -26.63 10.54
CA ILE A 300 -2.21 -27.90 10.41
C ILE A 300 -1.56 -28.94 11.32
N ASN A 301 -2.35 -29.91 11.81
CA ASN A 301 -1.86 -31.01 12.60
C ASN A 301 -1.13 -32.05 11.73
N ARG A 302 -0.50 -33.03 12.39
CA ARG A 302 0.28 -34.10 11.72
C ARG A 302 -0.56 -34.91 10.75
N ALA A 303 -1.78 -35.27 11.10
CA ALA A 303 -2.65 -36.09 10.23
C ALA A 303 -2.98 -35.34 8.92
N SER A 304 -3.28 -34.03 9.01
CA SER A 304 -3.50 -33.19 7.84
C SER A 304 -2.24 -33.02 6.97
N TYR A 305 -1.06 -32.91 7.60
CA TYR A 305 0.22 -32.85 6.88
C TYR A 305 0.53 -34.14 6.13
N ASP A 306 0.34 -35.30 6.78
CA ASP A 306 0.55 -36.59 6.16
C ASP A 306 -0.45 -36.84 5.00
N PHE A 307 -1.69 -36.38 5.14
CA PHE A 307 -2.69 -36.39 4.07
C PHE A 307 -2.28 -35.54 2.88
N LEU A 308 -1.70 -34.33 3.12
CA LEU A 308 -1.24 -33.39 2.10
C LEU A 308 0.14 -33.75 1.51
N SER A 309 0.64 -34.97 1.67
CA SER A 309 2.00 -35.37 1.27
C SER A 309 2.39 -35.05 -0.16
N ASN A 310 1.43 -34.93 -1.10
CA ASN A 310 1.67 -34.57 -2.49
C ASN A 310 1.98 -33.06 -2.70
N SER A 311 1.76 -32.24 -1.67
CA SER A 311 1.95 -30.78 -1.73
C SER A 311 2.81 -30.24 -0.58
N ASN A 312 3.57 -31.10 0.09
CA ASN A 312 4.50 -30.69 1.13
C ASN A 312 5.68 -29.90 0.57
N LEU A 313 6.15 -28.93 1.35
CA LEU A 313 7.21 -27.99 0.99
C LEU A 313 8.41 -28.20 1.93
N TYR A 314 9.62 -28.02 1.39
CA TYR A 314 10.89 -28.25 2.11
C TYR A 314 11.85 -27.05 2.05
N GLY A 315 11.49 -26.02 1.29
CA GLY A 315 12.33 -24.89 0.97
C GLY A 315 12.96 -25.00 -0.42
N GLY A 316 13.04 -23.86 -1.12
CA GLY A 316 13.54 -23.77 -2.48
C GLY A 316 12.53 -24.09 -3.59
N GLU A 317 11.31 -24.51 -3.26
CA GLU A 317 10.25 -24.70 -4.25
C GLU A 317 9.72 -23.36 -4.75
N ILE A 318 9.29 -23.34 -6.02
CA ILE A 318 8.62 -22.19 -6.63
C ILE A 318 7.11 -22.32 -6.37
N VAL A 319 6.51 -21.25 -5.90
CA VAL A 319 5.06 -21.14 -5.69
C VAL A 319 4.49 -20.07 -6.60
N LEU A 320 3.52 -20.46 -7.43
CA LEU A 320 2.82 -19.61 -8.40
C LEU A 320 1.36 -19.47 -7.97
N PRO A 321 0.89 -18.25 -7.62
CA PRO A 321 -0.54 -18.00 -7.47
C PRO A 321 -1.27 -18.29 -8.78
N ASN A 322 -2.37 -19.03 -8.72
CA ASN A 322 -3.07 -19.45 -9.93
C ASN A 322 -4.51 -18.91 -10.03
N ILE A 323 -4.90 -18.01 -9.13
CA ILE A 323 -6.24 -17.40 -9.09
C ILE A 323 -6.14 -15.91 -8.72
N GLY A 324 -6.90 -15.07 -9.43
CA GLY A 324 -7.14 -13.67 -9.08
C GLY A 324 -5.99 -12.72 -9.43
N ALA A 325 -5.96 -11.57 -8.76
CA ALA A 325 -5.05 -10.47 -9.05
C ALA A 325 -3.55 -10.77 -8.82
N SER A 326 -3.23 -11.86 -8.14
CA SER A 326 -1.84 -12.29 -7.89
C SER A 326 -1.27 -13.18 -8.99
N ILE A 327 -2.03 -13.49 -10.04
CA ILE A 327 -1.48 -14.19 -11.22
C ILE A 327 -0.34 -13.37 -11.81
N GLY A 328 0.76 -14.03 -12.14
CA GLY A 328 2.00 -13.38 -12.59
C GLY A 328 3.00 -13.09 -11.47
N ASP A 329 2.60 -13.16 -10.19
CA ASP A 329 3.56 -13.19 -9.09
C ASP A 329 4.23 -14.57 -9.01
N VAL A 330 5.46 -14.57 -8.50
CA VAL A 330 6.25 -15.79 -8.26
C VAL A 330 6.96 -15.68 -6.92
N TYR A 331 6.94 -16.75 -6.17
CA TYR A 331 7.60 -16.84 -4.88
C TYR A 331 8.51 -18.06 -4.83
N MET A 332 9.61 -17.94 -4.08
CA MET A 332 10.43 -19.08 -3.68
C MET A 332 10.22 -19.33 -2.19
N VAL A 333 9.97 -20.56 -1.82
CA VAL A 333 9.79 -20.96 -0.41
C VAL A 333 11.11 -20.84 0.33
N PRO A 334 11.22 -20.01 1.38
CA PRO A 334 12.44 -19.90 2.17
C PRO A 334 12.76 -21.22 2.89
N TYR A 335 14.03 -21.58 2.94
CA TYR A 335 14.49 -22.66 3.83
C TYR A 335 14.30 -22.25 5.29
N GLY A 336 13.79 -23.18 6.11
CA GLY A 336 13.62 -22.93 7.54
C GLY A 336 12.52 -21.94 7.90
N LEU A 337 11.56 -21.66 7.02
CA LEU A 337 10.39 -20.84 7.31
C LEU A 337 9.56 -21.46 8.46
N TYR A 338 9.41 -22.78 8.44
CA TYR A 338 8.84 -23.62 9.51
C TYR A 338 9.38 -25.06 9.36
N ASP A 339 9.35 -25.85 10.45
CA ASP A 339 9.93 -27.21 10.46
C ASP A 339 9.26 -28.13 9.43
N ASN A 340 7.95 -28.10 9.36
CA ASN A 340 7.16 -28.81 8.38
C ASN A 340 6.24 -27.85 7.65
N MET A 341 6.15 -27.93 6.35
CA MET A 341 5.37 -27.01 5.52
C MET A 341 4.54 -27.76 4.49
N SER A 342 3.34 -27.27 4.20
CA SER A 342 2.52 -27.72 3.08
C SER A 342 1.95 -26.55 2.32
N LEU A 343 1.70 -26.74 1.03
CA LEU A 343 1.17 -25.72 0.15
C LEU A 343 -0.31 -25.43 0.47
N ALA A 344 -0.67 -24.16 0.56
CA ALA A 344 -2.07 -23.74 0.72
C ALA A 344 -2.83 -23.75 -0.63
N PRO A 345 -4.18 -23.69 -0.59
CA PRO A 345 -5.01 -23.54 -1.79
C PRO A 345 -4.66 -22.31 -2.64
N ASN A 346 -5.10 -22.33 -3.89
CA ASN A 346 -4.97 -21.22 -4.85
C ASN A 346 -3.53 -20.92 -5.29
N SER A 347 -2.66 -21.90 -5.21
CA SER A 347 -1.29 -21.83 -5.73
C SER A 347 -0.82 -23.17 -6.27
N ILE A 348 0.15 -23.12 -7.18
CA ILE A 348 0.79 -24.29 -7.77
C ILE A 348 2.27 -24.28 -7.36
N MET A 349 2.75 -25.43 -6.84
CA MET A 349 4.16 -25.66 -6.57
C MET A 349 4.83 -26.21 -7.81
N VAL A 350 6.03 -25.69 -8.11
CA VAL A 350 6.89 -26.13 -9.21
C VAL A 350 8.26 -26.50 -8.67
N LYS A 351 8.81 -27.59 -9.17
CA LYS A 351 10.19 -28.01 -8.95
C LYS A 351 10.85 -28.39 -10.26
N SER A 352 11.94 -27.71 -10.63
CA SER A 352 12.67 -27.91 -11.88
C SER A 352 13.44 -29.23 -11.87
N LYS A 353 13.77 -29.75 -13.04
CA LYS A 353 14.73 -30.86 -13.22
C LYS A 353 16.19 -30.40 -13.12
N THR A 354 16.42 -29.14 -13.40
CA THR A 354 17.79 -28.56 -13.43
C THR A 354 17.95 -27.57 -12.28
N SER A 355 17.53 -26.32 -12.45
CA SER A 355 17.65 -25.28 -11.44
C SER A 355 16.30 -24.65 -11.10
N ASP A 356 15.86 -24.74 -9.84
CA ASP A 356 14.68 -24.05 -9.34
C ASP A 356 14.91 -22.55 -9.35
N GLU A 357 16.13 -22.10 -9.07
CA GLU A 357 16.47 -20.68 -9.04
C GLU A 357 16.45 -20.03 -10.44
N TYR A 358 16.94 -20.73 -11.48
CA TYR A 358 16.80 -20.24 -12.86
C TYR A 358 15.33 -20.13 -13.26
N MET A 359 14.54 -21.16 -12.96
CA MET A 359 13.11 -21.17 -13.26
C MET A 359 12.36 -20.06 -12.49
N TYR A 360 12.76 -19.79 -11.23
CA TYR A 360 12.26 -18.66 -10.48
C TYR A 360 12.53 -17.33 -11.19
N TYR A 361 13.77 -17.07 -11.61
CA TYR A 361 14.10 -15.84 -12.34
C TYR A 361 13.41 -15.74 -13.70
N PHE A 362 13.19 -16.87 -14.38
CA PHE A 362 12.39 -16.89 -15.60
C PHE A 362 10.96 -16.40 -15.32
N PHE A 363 10.25 -16.96 -14.35
CA PHE A 363 8.89 -16.50 -14.00
C PHE A 363 8.87 -15.11 -13.39
N PHE A 364 9.91 -14.71 -12.69
CA PHE A 364 10.04 -13.35 -12.17
C PHE A 364 10.29 -12.30 -13.25
N SER A 365 10.82 -12.69 -14.41
CA SER A 365 11.04 -11.81 -15.56
C SER A 365 9.73 -11.30 -16.16
N LYS A 366 9.82 -10.21 -16.94
CA LYS A 366 8.65 -9.68 -17.66
C LYS A 366 8.01 -10.74 -18.56
N VAL A 367 8.82 -11.51 -19.28
CA VAL A 367 8.38 -12.59 -20.18
C VAL A 367 7.70 -13.73 -19.43
N GLY A 368 8.24 -14.15 -18.29
CA GLY A 368 7.65 -15.20 -17.47
C GLY A 368 6.32 -14.78 -16.87
N ARG A 369 6.21 -13.55 -16.36
CA ARG A 369 4.94 -12.97 -15.88
C ARG A 369 3.89 -12.89 -16.97
N GLU A 370 4.28 -12.43 -18.16
CA GLU A 370 3.39 -12.38 -19.32
C GLU A 370 2.88 -13.77 -19.69
N SER A 371 3.77 -14.77 -19.68
CA SER A 371 3.39 -16.17 -19.90
C SER A 371 2.32 -16.68 -18.93
N LEU A 372 2.44 -16.35 -17.63
CA LEU A 372 1.44 -16.71 -16.60
C LEU A 372 0.13 -15.93 -16.79
N ASN A 373 0.20 -14.66 -17.14
CA ASN A 373 -0.97 -13.83 -17.40
C ASN A 373 -1.77 -14.34 -18.60
N ILE A 374 -1.09 -14.70 -19.69
CA ILE A 374 -1.74 -15.24 -20.90
C ILE A 374 -2.55 -16.50 -20.58
N ILE A 375 -1.98 -17.46 -19.85
CA ILE A 375 -2.71 -18.68 -19.46
C ILE A 375 -3.80 -18.39 -18.42
N GLY A 376 -3.62 -17.37 -17.58
CA GLY A 376 -4.58 -16.97 -16.55
C GLY A 376 -5.79 -16.21 -17.10
N THR A 377 -5.59 -15.36 -18.11
CA THR A 377 -6.69 -14.56 -18.72
C THR A 377 -7.51 -15.35 -19.74
N ALA A 378 -7.03 -16.47 -20.24
CA ALA A 378 -7.77 -17.35 -21.15
C ALA A 378 -9.04 -17.94 -20.50
N ALA A 379 -9.16 -17.92 -19.17
CA ALA A 379 -10.35 -18.36 -18.44
C ALA A 379 -11.18 -17.16 -17.95
N ALA A 380 -12.51 -17.26 -18.03
CA ALA A 380 -13.48 -16.20 -17.67
C ALA A 380 -13.38 -15.66 -16.23
N GLN A 381 -12.62 -16.31 -15.34
CA GLN A 381 -12.45 -15.96 -13.92
C GLN A 381 -11.02 -15.60 -13.53
N GLY A 382 -10.09 -15.34 -14.48
CA GLY A 382 -8.70 -15.06 -14.16
C GLY A 382 -8.07 -16.20 -13.32
N LYS A 383 -7.97 -17.39 -13.92
CA LYS A 383 -7.48 -18.61 -13.26
C LYS A 383 -6.76 -19.50 -14.28
N PHE A 384 -5.67 -20.14 -13.86
CA PHE A 384 -5.07 -21.25 -14.62
C PHE A 384 -4.89 -22.51 -13.77
N ASN A 385 -4.77 -23.65 -14.42
CA ASN A 385 -4.61 -24.94 -13.77
C ASN A 385 -3.27 -25.60 -14.13
N LYS A 386 -2.98 -26.73 -13.49
CA LYS A 386 -1.75 -27.52 -13.75
C LYS A 386 -1.58 -27.96 -15.22
N THR A 387 -2.66 -28.21 -15.95
CA THR A 387 -2.60 -28.65 -17.34
C THR A 387 -2.13 -27.54 -18.25
N GLU A 388 -2.65 -26.32 -18.06
CA GLU A 388 -2.23 -25.13 -18.78
C GLU A 388 -0.79 -24.77 -18.46
N LEU A 389 -0.38 -24.79 -17.18
CA LEU A 389 1.01 -24.57 -16.79
C LEU A 389 1.96 -25.62 -17.37
N ARG A 390 1.57 -26.90 -17.38
CA ARG A 390 2.38 -27.98 -17.99
C ARG A 390 2.60 -27.82 -19.49
N ALA A 391 1.64 -27.20 -20.18
CA ALA A 391 1.72 -26.94 -21.61
C ALA A 391 2.58 -25.70 -21.96
N LEU A 392 2.82 -24.81 -21.01
CA LEU A 392 3.62 -23.60 -21.18
C LEU A 392 5.03 -23.96 -21.65
N ARG A 393 5.54 -23.24 -22.66
CA ARG A 393 6.92 -23.42 -23.15
C ARG A 393 7.86 -22.45 -22.44
N VAL A 394 9.04 -22.96 -22.07
CA VAL A 394 10.09 -22.20 -21.38
C VAL A 394 11.44 -22.45 -22.03
N PRO A 395 12.32 -21.44 -22.13
CA PRO A 395 13.68 -21.62 -22.60
C PRO A 395 14.54 -22.20 -21.48
N ILE A 396 15.28 -23.23 -21.80
CA ILE A 396 16.15 -23.95 -20.85
C ILE A 396 17.58 -23.95 -21.40
N PRO A 397 18.50 -23.16 -20.81
CA PRO A 397 19.92 -23.22 -21.08
C PRO A 397 20.53 -24.54 -20.61
N PRO A 398 21.74 -24.90 -21.08
CA PRO A 398 22.55 -25.93 -20.44
C PRO A 398 22.79 -25.64 -18.96
N SER A 399 22.92 -26.68 -18.13
CA SER A 399 22.94 -26.53 -16.64
C SER A 399 24.07 -25.59 -16.18
N GLU A 400 25.25 -25.67 -16.76
CA GLU A 400 26.38 -24.80 -16.43
C GLU A 400 26.07 -23.30 -16.76
N GLU A 401 25.36 -23.06 -17.86
CA GLU A 401 24.95 -21.71 -18.23
C GLU A 401 23.85 -21.16 -17.31
N GLN A 402 22.94 -22.03 -16.79
CA GLN A 402 21.98 -21.62 -15.79
C GLN A 402 22.66 -21.04 -14.55
N ASP A 403 23.72 -21.69 -14.06
CA ASP A 403 24.48 -21.23 -12.90
C ASP A 403 25.18 -19.90 -13.16
N LEU A 404 25.74 -19.72 -14.36
CA LEU A 404 26.35 -18.46 -14.77
C LEU A 404 25.32 -17.34 -14.84
N ILE A 405 24.14 -17.60 -15.42
CA ILE A 405 23.04 -16.63 -15.50
C ILE A 405 22.57 -16.25 -14.09
N ILE A 406 22.36 -17.20 -13.19
CA ILE A 406 21.95 -16.96 -11.81
C ILE A 406 22.96 -16.07 -11.08
N ASN A 407 24.24 -16.42 -11.17
CA ASN A 407 25.33 -15.66 -10.54
C ASN A 407 25.39 -14.23 -11.09
N HIS A 408 25.30 -14.08 -12.42
CA HIS A 408 25.24 -12.76 -13.06
C HIS A 408 24.06 -11.93 -12.57
N ILE A 409 22.86 -12.52 -12.53
CA ILE A 409 21.67 -11.82 -12.04
C ILE A 409 21.89 -11.37 -10.58
N LYS A 410 22.32 -12.26 -9.69
CA LYS A 410 22.60 -11.94 -8.29
C LYS A 410 23.60 -10.81 -8.14
N GLU A 411 24.73 -10.87 -8.87
CA GLU A 411 25.74 -9.82 -8.85
C GLU A 411 25.21 -8.46 -9.30
N LYS A 412 24.43 -8.44 -10.38
CA LYS A 412 23.90 -7.19 -10.95
C LYS A 412 22.74 -6.60 -10.14
N ILE A 413 21.88 -7.42 -9.53
CA ILE A 413 20.71 -6.92 -8.79
C ILE A 413 21.04 -6.53 -7.34
N ALA A 414 22.04 -7.12 -6.70
CA ALA A 414 22.39 -6.79 -5.30
C ALA A 414 22.68 -5.29 -5.07
N PRO A 415 23.48 -4.60 -5.92
CA PRO A 415 23.67 -3.16 -5.76
C PRO A 415 22.38 -2.35 -6.03
N ILE A 416 21.50 -2.83 -6.92
CA ILE A 416 20.21 -2.19 -7.21
C ILE A 416 19.29 -2.29 -5.99
N GLU A 417 19.17 -3.45 -5.36
CA GLU A 417 18.39 -3.67 -4.14
C GLU A 417 18.90 -2.83 -2.98
N THR A 418 20.22 -2.72 -2.86
CA THR A 418 20.84 -1.81 -1.88
C THR A 418 20.45 -0.35 -2.13
N GLN A 419 20.40 0.09 -3.38
CA GLN A 419 19.99 1.44 -3.74
C GLN A 419 18.51 1.69 -3.48
N ILE A 420 17.63 0.71 -3.77
CA ILE A 420 16.20 0.77 -3.47
C ILE A 420 15.98 0.88 -1.95
N SER A 421 16.67 0.06 -1.16
CA SER A 421 16.62 0.12 0.30
C SER A 421 17.05 1.49 0.84
N LYS A 422 18.15 2.05 0.34
CA LYS A 422 18.62 3.40 0.70
C LYS A 422 17.61 4.48 0.31
N ALA A 423 16.97 4.37 -0.85
CA ALA A 423 15.96 5.32 -1.30
C ALA A 423 14.71 5.28 -0.42
N ASN A 424 14.24 4.08 -0.04
CA ASN A 424 13.12 3.91 0.90
C ASN A 424 13.45 4.52 2.26
N ARG A 425 14.63 4.23 2.82
CA ARG A 425 15.05 4.82 4.10
C ARG A 425 15.13 6.35 4.04
N ARG A 426 15.54 6.90 2.90
CA ARG A 426 15.56 8.35 2.69
C ARG A 426 14.15 8.95 2.66
N ILE A 427 13.18 8.26 2.06
CA ILE A 427 11.76 8.68 2.08
C ILE A 427 11.23 8.70 3.51
N GLU A 428 11.52 7.67 4.32
CA GLU A 428 11.14 7.63 5.74
C GLU A 428 11.70 8.84 6.50
N LEU A 429 13.01 9.09 6.40
CA LEU A 429 13.66 10.22 7.06
C LEU A 429 13.12 11.58 6.58
N LEU A 430 12.78 11.73 5.31
CA LEU A 430 12.17 12.95 4.78
C LEU A 430 10.76 13.16 5.35
N ASN A 431 9.98 12.11 5.54
CA ASN A 431 8.67 12.19 6.19
C ASN A 431 8.79 12.54 7.68
N GLU A 432 9.75 11.94 8.40
CA GLU A 432 10.05 12.28 9.79
C GLU A 432 10.46 13.76 9.90
N LEU A 433 11.35 14.23 9.02
CA LEU A 433 11.78 15.64 8.98
C LEU A 433 10.60 16.57 8.69
N LYS A 434 9.72 16.22 7.74
CA LYS A 434 8.50 16.99 7.43
C LYS A 434 7.63 17.14 8.68
N GLN A 435 7.36 16.06 9.41
CA GLN A 435 6.57 16.09 10.63
C GLN A 435 7.25 16.90 11.75
N SER A 436 8.57 16.80 11.90
CA SER A 436 9.34 17.60 12.87
C SER A 436 9.21 19.09 12.57
N ILE A 437 9.46 19.52 11.33
CA ILE A 437 9.39 20.93 10.91
C ILE A 437 7.97 21.48 11.13
N ILE A 438 6.93 20.72 10.75
CA ILE A 438 5.55 21.11 10.98
C ILE A 438 5.31 21.31 12.48
N THR A 439 5.61 20.27 13.27
CA THR A 439 5.40 20.31 14.72
C THR A 439 6.13 21.47 15.38
N GLU A 440 7.41 21.69 15.07
CA GLU A 440 8.19 22.78 15.66
C GLU A 440 7.63 24.16 15.32
N ALA A 441 7.18 24.38 14.08
CA ALA A 441 6.62 25.65 13.65
C ALA A 441 5.25 25.93 14.27
N VAL A 442 4.31 24.96 14.24
CA VAL A 442 2.94 25.17 14.71
C VAL A 442 2.78 25.09 16.25
N THR A 443 3.80 24.63 16.95
CA THR A 443 3.86 24.62 18.42
C THR A 443 4.68 25.77 19.01
N GLY A 444 5.26 26.62 18.13
CA GLY A 444 6.09 27.74 18.57
C GLY A 444 7.46 27.32 19.12
N LYS A 445 7.97 26.12 18.85
CA LYS A 445 9.33 25.73 19.22
C LYS A 445 10.38 26.45 18.39
N ILE A 446 10.02 26.85 17.16
CA ILE A 446 10.82 27.71 16.31
C ILE A 446 10.04 28.98 15.94
N LYS A 447 10.74 30.13 15.97
CA LYS A 447 10.21 31.40 15.47
C LYS A 447 10.55 31.54 14.00
N VAL A 448 9.51 31.74 13.17
CA VAL A 448 9.61 31.77 11.70
C VAL A 448 9.71 33.21 11.19
N CYS A 449 9.13 34.17 11.89
CA CYS A 449 9.11 35.61 11.55
C CYS A 449 9.52 36.48 12.74
#